data_504ba4b0d7c641fc8bd4b1dddc78816e
#
_entry.id   504ba4b0d7c641fc8bd4b1dddc78816e
#
_cell.length_a   1.000
_cell.length_b   1.000
_cell.length_c   1.000
_cell.angle_alpha   90.00
_cell.angle_beta   90.00
_cell.angle_gamma   90.00
#
_symmetry.space_group_name_H-M   'P 1'
#
loop_
_entity.id
_entity.type
_entity.pdbx_description
1 polymer ?
#
loop_
_entity_poly.entity_id
_entity_poly.type
_entity_poly.pdbx_seq_one_letter_code
_entity_poly.pdbx_strand_id
1 'polypeptide(L)'
;MAKKIVHYHLPGLFEFYELYARFLPLTRTHPEYFYDWCDIASIYGAPANCLWGGGRVGAGDVPPRRVLALLRAYGISARLTFSNSLLGPEHLADARCNRLCRLLAEDGNVAN
;
A
#
# COMPACT_ATOMS: atom_id res chain seq x y z
N MET A 1 5.86 30.26 -13.19
CA MET A 1 6.39 28.88 -13.40
C MET A 1 5.64 27.88 -12.55
N ALA A 2 5.35 26.74 -13.13
CA ALA A 2 4.71 25.67 -12.38
C ALA A 2 5.67 25.15 -11.31
N LYS A 3 5.17 24.93 -10.09
CA LYS A 3 5.92 24.37 -9.00
C LYS A 3 6.18 22.89 -9.27
N LYS A 4 7.41 22.46 -9.09
CA LYS A 4 7.76 21.05 -9.24
C LYS A 4 7.41 20.28 -7.98
N ILE A 5 6.58 19.26 -8.13
CA ILE A 5 6.18 18.36 -7.04
C ILE A 5 6.86 17.00 -7.24
N VAL A 6 7.44 16.46 -6.18
CA VAL A 6 8.00 15.10 -6.18
C VAL A 6 7.01 14.17 -5.49
N HIS A 7 6.60 13.14 -6.22
CA HIS A 7 5.68 12.12 -5.71
C HIS A 7 6.46 10.94 -5.15
N TYR A 8 6.29 10.66 -3.87
CA TYR A 8 6.95 9.55 -3.22
C TYR A 8 6.02 8.35 -3.17
N HIS A 9 6.57 7.17 -3.46
CA HIS A 9 5.91 5.89 -3.34
C HIS A 9 6.64 5.10 -2.27
N LEU A 10 5.97 4.83 -1.15
CA LEU A 10 6.60 4.25 0.03
C LEU A 10 6.30 2.74 0.12
N PRO A 11 7.24 1.94 0.62
CA PRO A 11 7.07 0.49 0.75
C PRO A 11 6.29 0.11 2.00
N GLY A 12 5.99 -1.18 2.13
CA GLY A 12 5.47 -1.76 3.37
C GLY A 12 4.01 -1.54 3.61
N LEU A 13 3.18 -1.63 2.57
CA LEU A 13 1.73 -1.38 2.63
C LEU A 13 1.03 -2.09 3.81
N PHE A 14 1.38 -3.33 4.08
CA PHE A 14 0.78 -4.10 5.17
C PHE A 14 1.70 -4.26 6.37
N GLU A 15 3.02 -4.24 6.13
CA GLU A 15 4.03 -4.47 7.17
C GLU A 15 4.17 -3.33 8.15
N PHE A 16 4.08 -2.11 7.64
CA PHE A 16 4.43 -0.92 8.41
C PHE A 16 3.22 -0.09 8.80
N TYR A 17 2.07 -0.75 8.99
CA TYR A 17 0.84 -0.07 9.38
C TYR A 17 1.04 0.82 10.60
N GLU A 18 1.67 0.29 11.66
CA GLU A 18 1.89 1.04 12.90
C GLU A 18 2.76 2.29 12.65
N LEU A 19 3.78 2.15 11.81
CA LEU A 19 4.62 3.28 11.44
C LEU A 19 3.80 4.35 10.74
N TYR A 20 3.02 3.96 9.73
CA TYR A 20 2.23 4.91 8.96
C TYR A 20 1.09 5.51 9.77
N ALA A 21 0.50 4.75 10.67
CA ALA A 21 -0.54 5.27 11.56
C ALA A 21 -0.03 6.39 12.46
N ARG A 22 1.28 6.39 12.76
CA ARG A 22 1.93 7.45 13.54
C ARG A 22 2.51 8.55 12.67
N PHE A 23 3.01 8.19 11.50
CA PHE A 23 3.69 9.13 10.61
C PHE A 23 2.72 10.02 9.83
N LEU A 24 1.69 9.45 9.23
CA LEU A 24 0.78 10.19 8.37
C LEU A 24 0.07 11.36 9.05
N PRO A 25 -0.35 11.26 10.32
CA PRO A 25 -0.91 12.43 11.01
C PRO A 25 0.03 13.63 11.06
N LEU A 26 1.35 13.40 11.09
CA LEU A 26 2.32 14.49 11.13
C LEU A 26 2.28 15.34 9.87
N THR A 27 1.89 14.79 8.74
CA THR A 27 1.79 15.56 7.49
C THR A 27 0.74 16.66 7.59
N ARG A 28 -0.22 16.53 8.49
CA ARG A 28 -1.29 17.52 8.72
C ARG A 28 -1.07 18.36 9.98
N THR A 29 -0.56 17.74 11.05
CA THR A 29 -0.37 18.44 12.32
C THR A 29 0.94 19.24 12.37
N HIS A 30 1.94 18.80 11.62
CA HIS A 30 3.25 19.43 11.55
C HIS A 30 3.73 19.57 10.11
N PRO A 31 3.02 20.34 9.27
CA PRO A 31 3.42 20.53 7.88
C PRO A 31 4.81 21.14 7.74
N GLU A 32 5.29 21.86 8.76
CA GLU A 32 6.63 22.45 8.79
C GLU A 32 7.77 21.41 8.76
N TYR A 33 7.47 20.14 9.05
CA TYR A 33 8.47 19.07 8.96
C TYR A 33 8.71 18.60 7.51
N PHE A 34 7.88 19.03 6.58
CA PHE A 34 7.90 18.55 5.20
C PHE A 34 8.07 19.70 4.23
N TYR A 35 8.86 19.49 3.19
CA TYR A 35 8.95 20.46 2.13
C TYR A 35 7.63 20.52 1.37
N ASP A 36 7.27 21.70 0.89
CA ASP A 36 5.99 21.90 0.19
C ASP A 36 5.95 21.24 -1.19
N TRP A 37 7.09 20.78 -1.71
CA TRP A 37 7.20 20.04 -2.96
C TRP A 37 7.13 18.51 -2.76
N CYS A 38 7.00 18.03 -1.52
CA CYS A 38 6.89 16.60 -1.22
C CYS A 38 5.44 16.16 -1.22
N ASP A 39 5.15 15.07 -1.91
CA ASP A 39 3.84 14.44 -1.93
C ASP A 39 3.98 12.93 -1.76
N ILE A 40 3.23 12.35 -0.83
CA ILE A 40 3.15 10.90 -0.68
C ILE A 40 1.98 10.43 -1.55
N ALA A 41 2.31 9.87 -2.71
CA ALA A 41 1.31 9.51 -3.71
C ALA A 41 0.72 8.12 -3.48
N SER A 42 1.54 7.16 -3.08
CA SER A 42 1.08 5.80 -2.83
C SER A 42 1.94 5.08 -1.80
N ILE A 43 1.38 4.02 -1.23
CA ILE A 43 2.14 3.05 -0.45
C ILE A 43 1.93 1.69 -1.11
N TYR A 44 3.02 0.96 -1.35
CA TYR A 44 2.99 -0.28 -2.09
C TYR A 44 3.44 -1.47 -1.26
N GLY A 45 3.04 -2.67 -1.66
CA GLY A 45 3.46 -3.90 -1.02
C GLY A 45 2.52 -5.05 -1.28
N ALA A 46 2.79 -6.17 -0.62
CA ALA A 46 1.95 -7.35 -0.62
C ALA A 46 1.85 -7.89 0.80
N PRO A 47 0.73 -8.54 1.16
CA PRO A 47 0.58 -9.14 2.48
C PRO A 47 1.59 -10.25 2.72
N ALA A 48 1.90 -10.52 4.00
CA ALA A 48 2.67 -11.69 4.36
C ALA A 48 1.95 -12.96 3.90
N ASN A 49 2.71 -13.95 3.50
CA ASN A 49 2.20 -15.24 3.00
C ASN A 49 1.33 -15.13 1.73
N CYS A 50 1.47 -14.03 0.99
CA CYS A 50 0.80 -13.85 -0.29
C CYS A 50 1.59 -14.56 -1.39
N LEU A 51 0.97 -15.53 -2.05
CA LEU A 51 1.64 -16.31 -3.10
C LEU A 51 2.16 -15.43 -4.23
N TRP A 52 1.34 -14.51 -4.73
CA TRP A 52 1.72 -13.65 -5.86
C TRP A 52 2.76 -12.59 -5.45
N GLY A 53 2.83 -12.27 -4.19
CA GLY A 53 3.79 -11.29 -3.65
C GLY A 53 5.13 -11.88 -3.25
N GLY A 54 5.37 -13.17 -3.54
CA GLY A 54 6.64 -13.83 -3.22
C GLY A 54 6.62 -14.69 -1.97
N GLY A 55 5.48 -14.83 -1.31
CA GLY A 55 5.31 -15.74 -0.17
C GLY A 55 6.10 -15.35 1.07
N ARG A 56 6.38 -14.04 1.24
CA ARG A 56 7.14 -13.59 2.42
C ARG A 56 6.49 -14.04 3.71
N VAL A 57 7.28 -14.61 4.60
CA VAL A 57 6.81 -15.06 5.92
C VAL A 57 6.80 -13.87 6.88
N GLY A 58 5.71 -13.72 7.61
CA GLY A 58 5.56 -12.65 8.59
C GLY A 58 4.67 -13.08 9.75
N ALA A 59 4.64 -12.27 10.78
CA ALA A 59 3.86 -12.52 11.99
C ALA A 59 2.35 -12.27 11.84
N GLY A 60 1.91 -11.97 10.63
CA GLY A 60 0.55 -11.58 10.35
C GLY A 60 0.45 -10.09 10.05
N ASP A 61 -0.42 -9.76 9.15
CA ASP A 61 -0.65 -8.40 8.73
C ASP A 61 -1.92 -7.84 9.37
N VAL A 62 -1.99 -6.52 9.44
CA VAL A 62 -3.23 -5.81 9.75
C VAL A 62 -4.24 -6.11 8.63
N PRO A 63 -5.53 -6.26 8.95
CA PRO A 63 -6.55 -6.53 7.93
C PRO A 63 -6.50 -5.48 6.80
N PRO A 64 -6.58 -5.91 5.53
CA PRO A 64 -6.47 -4.99 4.39
C PRO A 64 -7.45 -3.80 4.43
N ARG A 65 -8.67 -4.01 4.89
CA ARG A 65 -9.65 -2.93 5.00
C ARG A 65 -9.19 -1.80 5.92
N ARG A 66 -8.49 -2.16 6.99
CA ARG A 66 -7.98 -1.18 7.96
C ARG A 66 -6.85 -0.35 7.35
N VAL A 67 -5.98 -1.01 6.59
CA VAL A 67 -4.90 -0.34 5.87
C VAL A 67 -5.46 0.64 4.85
N LEU A 68 -6.43 0.20 4.06
CA LEU A 68 -7.07 1.03 3.04
C LEU A 68 -7.79 2.23 3.64
N ALA A 69 -8.44 2.05 4.80
CA ALA A 69 -9.11 3.15 5.49
C ALA A 69 -8.11 4.22 5.93
N LEU A 70 -6.95 3.82 6.44
CA LEU A 70 -5.89 4.75 6.83
C LEU A 70 -5.42 5.56 5.61
N LEU A 71 -5.10 4.89 4.52
CA LEU A 71 -4.62 5.57 3.31
C LEU A 71 -5.65 6.51 2.72
N ARG A 72 -6.92 6.08 2.69
CA ARG A 72 -8.01 6.91 2.19
C ARG A 72 -8.14 8.19 3.01
N ALA A 73 -7.98 8.11 4.33
CA ALA A 73 -8.06 9.27 5.20
C ALA A 73 -7.03 10.35 4.85
N TYR A 74 -5.91 9.96 4.23
CA TYR A 74 -4.83 10.87 3.85
C TYR A 74 -4.69 11.07 2.35
N GLY A 75 -5.65 10.57 1.56
CA GLY A 75 -5.63 10.74 0.10
C GLY A 75 -4.48 10.01 -0.58
N ILE A 76 -4.02 8.91 -0.01
CA ILE A 76 -2.89 8.12 -0.51
C ILE A 76 -3.44 6.85 -1.16
N SER A 77 -2.95 6.51 -2.36
CA SER A 77 -3.36 5.30 -3.06
C SER A 77 -2.61 4.06 -2.56
N ALA A 78 -3.30 2.93 -2.52
CA ALA A 78 -2.69 1.64 -2.26
C ALA A 78 -2.25 1.00 -3.57
N ARG A 79 -1.09 0.36 -3.57
CA ARG A 79 -0.56 -0.34 -4.74
C ARG A 79 -0.09 -1.73 -4.34
N LEU A 80 -0.72 -2.76 -4.91
CA LEU A 80 -0.27 -4.14 -4.72
C LEU A 80 0.92 -4.44 -5.61
N THR A 81 1.90 -5.16 -5.07
CA THR A 81 3.07 -5.58 -5.83
C THR A 81 3.12 -7.11 -5.87
N PHE A 82 2.98 -7.68 -7.07
CA PHE A 82 3.02 -9.10 -7.29
C PHE A 82 4.32 -9.44 -8.03
N SER A 83 5.37 -9.61 -7.25
CA SER A 83 6.73 -9.73 -7.77
C SER A 83 7.27 -11.16 -7.82
N ASN A 84 6.44 -12.18 -7.54
CA ASN A 84 6.88 -13.56 -7.58
C ASN A 84 7.01 -14.04 -9.03
N SER A 85 8.24 -14.20 -9.49
CA SER A 85 8.54 -14.64 -10.86
C SER A 85 8.44 -16.15 -11.08
N LEU A 86 8.14 -16.92 -10.04
CA LEU A 86 8.06 -18.38 -10.10
C LEU A 86 6.62 -18.89 -10.27
N LEU A 87 5.68 -18.00 -10.56
CA LEU A 87 4.28 -18.38 -10.72
C LEU A 87 4.04 -19.06 -12.06
N GLY A 88 3.26 -20.16 -12.02
CA GLY A 88 2.72 -20.80 -13.23
C GLY A 88 1.25 -20.41 -13.42
N PRO A 89 0.65 -20.80 -14.56
CA PRO A 89 -0.76 -20.46 -14.84
C PRO A 89 -1.75 -20.93 -13.77
N GLU A 90 -1.46 -22.05 -13.12
CA GLU A 90 -2.31 -22.61 -12.06
C GLU A 90 -2.42 -21.68 -10.83
N HIS A 91 -1.42 -20.85 -10.60
CA HIS A 91 -1.39 -19.96 -9.46
C HIS A 91 -2.36 -18.77 -9.60
N LEU A 92 -2.84 -18.51 -10.82
CA LEU A 92 -3.84 -17.47 -11.05
C LEU A 92 -5.19 -17.79 -10.38
N ALA A 93 -5.42 -19.05 -10.04
CA ALA A 93 -6.64 -19.50 -9.36
C ALA A 93 -6.56 -19.36 -7.83
N ASP A 94 -5.45 -18.84 -7.28
CA ASP A 94 -5.31 -18.71 -5.84
C ASP A 94 -6.43 -17.85 -5.25
N ALA A 95 -7.22 -18.46 -4.36
CA ALA A 95 -8.42 -17.82 -3.83
C ALA A 95 -8.11 -16.60 -2.97
N ARG A 96 -7.05 -16.67 -2.17
CA ARG A 96 -6.66 -15.59 -1.27
C ARG A 96 -6.20 -14.35 -2.04
N CYS A 97 -5.36 -14.56 -3.06
CA CYS A 97 -4.87 -13.46 -3.89
C CYS A 97 -6.01 -12.82 -4.69
N ASN A 98 -6.90 -13.63 -5.23
CA ASN A 98 -8.06 -13.12 -5.95
C ASN A 98 -9.02 -12.34 -5.04
N ARG A 99 -9.23 -12.79 -3.81
CA ARG A 99 -10.05 -12.05 -2.84
C ARG A 99 -9.44 -10.70 -2.51
N LEU A 100 -8.13 -10.65 -2.36
CA LEU A 100 -7.41 -9.39 -2.08
C LEU A 100 -7.60 -8.40 -3.23
N CYS A 101 -7.42 -8.85 -4.47
CA CYS A 101 -7.62 -8.00 -5.64
C CYS A 101 -9.05 -7.46 -5.71
N ARG A 102 -10.04 -8.31 -5.46
CA ARG A 102 -11.44 -7.86 -5.44
C ARG A 102 -11.71 -6.82 -4.36
N LEU A 103 -11.15 -7.04 -3.16
CA LEU A 103 -11.30 -6.10 -2.05
C LEU A 103 -10.75 -4.72 -2.42
N LEU A 104 -9.56 -4.67 -3.01
CA LEU A 104 -8.96 -3.40 -3.41
C LEU A 104 -9.74 -2.74 -4.54
N ALA A 105 -10.21 -3.53 -5.50
CA ALA A 105 -11.02 -3.02 -6.60
C ALA A 105 -12.34 -2.42 -6.10
N GLU A 106 -13.00 -3.06 -5.16
CA GLU A 106 -14.23 -2.55 -4.54
C GLU A 106 -13.98 -1.28 -3.75
N ASP A 107 -12.84 -1.19 -3.08
CA ASP A 107 -12.49 0.00 -2.32
C ASP A 107 -12.25 1.21 -3.21
N GLY A 108 -11.74 1.00 -4.42
CA GLY A 108 -11.49 2.06 -5.39
C GLY A 108 -10.29 2.95 -5.11
N ASN A 109 -9.57 2.73 -4.02
CA ASN A 109 -8.40 3.52 -3.65
C ASN A 109 -7.11 2.81 -4.05
N VAL A 110 -7.00 2.48 -5.32
CA VAL A 110 -5.90 1.67 -5.86
C VAL A 110 -5.18 2.43 -6.96
N ALA A 111 -3.85 2.35 -6.97
CA ALA A 111 -3.03 2.81 -8.08
C ALA A 111 -2.45 1.60 -8.83
N ASN A 112 -2.35 1.70 -10.13
CA ASN A 112 -1.76 0.66 -10.98
C ASN A 112 -0.24 0.75 -10.98
#